data_5e59f9b0aa99116a71915eabf6528c64
#
_entry.id   5e59f9b0aa99116a71915eabf6528c64
#
_cell.length_a   1.000
_cell.length_b   1.000
_cell.length_c   1.000
_cell.angle_alpha   90.00
_cell.angle_beta   90.00
_cell.angle_gamma   90.00
#
_symmetry.space_group_name_H-M   'P 1'
#
loop_
_entity.id
_entity.type
_entity.pdbx_description
1 polymer ?
#
loop_
_entity_poly.entity_id
_entity_poly.type
_entity_poly.pdbx_seq_one_letter_code
_entity_poly.pdbx_strand_id
1 'polypeptide(L)'
;APRRNEVSYYPEIMQFLKEQIESNFAAWEKPLKVYCKTGELRRGLQDIIQENHIATPSILQFTAGTPPLSLDIFGLITDGTRYELLIVEVKLMDSVGLTQLSQLIGYCIVSNAQYGLLVNVNGRESPRLTELLNSRPDLLHIVRETSDASHVIHNLGVMEWDSETQNLLYTACGSLRTVSELCKKLEEQFR
;
A
#
# COMPACT_ATOMS: atom_id res chain seq x y z
N ALA A 1 -0.21 21.44 23.02
CA ALA A 1 -0.19 19.99 22.97
C ALA A 1 1.13 19.52 22.38
N PRO A 2 1.70 18.38 22.82
CA PRO A 2 2.91 17.86 22.21
C PRO A 2 2.67 17.54 20.74
N ARG A 3 3.64 17.93 19.88
CA ARG A 3 3.57 17.64 18.44
C ARG A 3 3.59 16.13 18.24
N ARG A 4 2.58 15.60 17.56
CA ARG A 4 2.52 14.17 17.22
C ARG A 4 3.68 13.81 16.29
N ASN A 5 4.29 12.66 16.50
CA ASN A 5 5.31 12.13 15.59
C ASN A 5 4.66 11.29 14.47
N GLU A 6 5.43 10.98 13.45
CA GLU A 6 4.99 10.23 12.27
C GLU A 6 4.32 8.89 12.65
N VAL A 7 4.96 8.12 13.50
CA VAL A 7 4.48 6.77 13.91
C VAL A 7 3.11 6.82 14.57
N SER A 8 2.79 7.91 15.26
CA SER A 8 1.50 8.07 15.94
C SER A 8 0.29 8.14 14.99
N TYR A 9 0.53 8.34 13.70
CA TYR A 9 -0.52 8.35 12.68
C TYR A 9 -0.77 6.99 12.04
N TYR A 10 0.12 6.02 12.23
CA TYR A 10 -0.01 4.69 11.60
C TYR A 10 -1.32 3.98 11.93
N PRO A 11 -1.76 3.91 13.20
CA PRO A 11 -3.01 3.21 13.53
C PRO A 11 -4.24 3.78 12.82
N GLU A 12 -4.37 5.10 12.73
CA GLU A 12 -5.53 5.72 12.08
C GLU A 12 -5.51 5.54 10.56
N ILE A 13 -4.33 5.58 9.93
CA ILE A 13 -4.18 5.30 8.50
C ILE A 13 -4.51 3.84 8.19
N MET A 14 -4.00 2.89 8.98
CA MET A 14 -4.31 1.47 8.85
C MET A 14 -5.80 1.20 8.99
N GLN A 15 -6.44 1.77 9.99
CA GLN A 15 -7.87 1.60 10.22
C GLN A 15 -8.71 2.18 9.08
N PHE A 16 -8.35 3.35 8.59
CA PHE A 16 -9.02 3.98 7.44
C PHE A 16 -8.94 3.08 6.20
N LEU A 17 -7.77 2.60 5.84
CA LEU A 17 -7.57 1.73 4.68
C LEU A 17 -8.35 0.42 4.81
N LYS A 18 -8.28 -0.21 5.97
CA LYS A 18 -9.04 -1.42 6.27
C LYS A 18 -10.54 -1.22 6.08
N GLU A 19 -11.10 -0.18 6.69
CA GLU A 19 -12.53 0.11 6.60
C GLU A 19 -12.98 0.44 5.18
N GLN A 20 -12.22 1.27 4.47
CA GLN A 20 -12.55 1.67 3.11
C GLN A 20 -12.52 0.49 2.13
N ILE A 21 -11.50 -0.35 2.22
CA ILE A 21 -11.39 -1.51 1.34
C ILE A 21 -12.42 -2.56 1.71
N GLU A 22 -12.52 -2.95 2.96
CA GLU A 22 -13.44 -4.01 3.39
C GLU A 22 -14.91 -3.63 3.13
N SER A 23 -15.30 -2.38 3.38
CA SER A 23 -16.68 -1.92 3.12
C SER A 23 -17.04 -1.95 1.63
N ASN A 24 -16.07 -1.68 0.76
CA ASN A 24 -16.29 -1.71 -0.69
C ASN A 24 -16.60 -3.11 -1.22
N PHE A 25 -16.13 -4.16 -0.55
CA PHE A 25 -16.28 -5.55 -0.98
C PHE A 25 -17.17 -6.40 -0.05
N ALA A 26 -17.84 -5.77 0.91
CA ALA A 26 -18.63 -6.47 1.92
C ALA A 26 -19.78 -7.32 1.34
N ALA A 27 -20.34 -6.91 0.19
CA ALA A 27 -21.43 -7.62 -0.47
C ALA A 27 -20.99 -8.76 -1.40
N TRP A 28 -19.70 -8.96 -1.59
CA TRP A 28 -19.19 -10.04 -2.41
C TRP A 28 -19.37 -11.39 -1.73
N GLU A 29 -19.53 -12.45 -2.52
CA GLU A 29 -19.61 -13.83 -2.01
C GLU A 29 -18.34 -14.20 -1.22
N LYS A 30 -17.17 -13.78 -1.71
CA LYS A 30 -15.89 -13.87 -1.02
C LYS A 30 -15.37 -12.45 -0.73
N PRO A 31 -15.81 -11.83 0.36
CA PRO A 31 -15.43 -10.45 0.66
C PRO A 31 -13.93 -10.37 0.94
N LEU A 32 -13.33 -9.24 0.54
CA LEU A 32 -11.93 -8.98 0.83
C LEU A 32 -11.75 -8.61 2.30
N LYS A 33 -10.70 -9.15 2.89
CA LYS A 33 -10.19 -8.78 4.21
C LYS A 33 -8.84 -8.11 4.07
N VAL A 34 -8.57 -7.15 4.94
CA VAL A 34 -7.31 -6.41 4.98
C VAL A 34 -6.69 -6.55 6.36
N TYR A 35 -5.48 -7.08 6.40
CA TYR A 35 -4.72 -7.25 7.63
C TYR A 35 -3.49 -6.37 7.57
N CYS A 36 -3.47 -5.28 8.35
CA CYS A 36 -2.36 -4.33 8.38
C CYS A 36 -1.46 -4.55 9.58
N LYS A 37 -0.16 -4.38 9.38
CA LYS A 37 0.86 -4.38 10.41
C LYS A 37 1.91 -3.31 10.12
N THR A 38 2.74 -3.04 11.11
CA THR A 38 3.94 -2.20 11.02
C THR A 38 5.17 -3.03 11.33
N GLY A 39 6.32 -2.63 10.82
CA GLY A 39 7.60 -3.24 11.14
C GLY A 39 8.09 -4.24 10.10
N GLU A 40 8.71 -5.33 10.53
CA GLU A 40 9.35 -6.30 9.66
C GLU A 40 8.32 -7.15 8.92
N LEU A 41 8.41 -7.14 7.58
CA LEU A 41 7.39 -7.70 6.68
C LEU A 41 7.19 -9.21 6.85
N ARG A 42 8.26 -10.00 6.82
CA ARG A 42 8.15 -11.47 6.92
C ARG A 42 7.51 -11.90 8.23
N ARG A 43 8.01 -11.35 9.33
CA ARG A 43 7.49 -11.64 10.66
C ARG A 43 6.04 -11.19 10.81
N GLY A 44 5.72 -9.99 10.33
CA GLY A 44 4.36 -9.48 10.39
C GLY A 44 3.38 -10.30 9.56
N LEU A 45 3.77 -10.80 8.39
CA LEU A 45 2.94 -11.73 7.60
C LEU A 45 2.74 -13.06 8.32
N GLN A 46 3.78 -13.60 8.96
CA GLN A 46 3.66 -14.82 9.77
C GLN A 46 2.68 -14.62 10.94
N ASP A 47 2.76 -13.48 11.61
CA ASP A 47 1.84 -13.14 12.71
C ASP A 47 0.40 -13.01 12.20
N ILE A 48 0.16 -12.37 11.06
CA ILE A 48 -1.16 -12.27 10.44
C ILE A 48 -1.74 -13.66 10.15
N ILE A 49 -0.95 -14.54 9.56
CA ILE A 49 -1.36 -15.91 9.23
C ILE A 49 -1.75 -16.66 10.49
N GLN A 50 -0.94 -16.59 11.52
CA GLN A 50 -1.15 -17.29 12.79
C GLN A 50 -2.39 -16.74 13.53
N GLU A 51 -2.49 -15.43 13.67
CA GLU A 51 -3.58 -14.77 14.41
C GLU A 51 -4.95 -14.99 13.75
N ASN A 52 -4.99 -15.10 12.42
CA ASN A 52 -6.23 -15.17 11.65
C ASN A 52 -6.50 -16.55 11.03
N HIS A 53 -5.67 -17.53 11.33
CA HIS A 53 -5.82 -18.91 10.84
C HIS A 53 -5.89 -19.02 9.31
N ILE A 54 -5.06 -18.26 8.58
CA ILE A 54 -5.05 -18.19 7.12
C ILE A 54 -3.98 -19.14 6.52
N ALA A 55 -3.87 -20.35 6.99
CA ALA A 55 -2.80 -21.26 6.58
C ALA A 55 -3.15 -22.02 5.29
N THR A 56 -3.15 -21.35 4.14
CA THR A 56 -3.19 -22.02 2.84
C THR A 56 -1.77 -22.27 2.31
N PRO A 57 -1.51 -23.33 1.53
CA PRO A 57 -0.18 -23.59 0.98
C PRO A 57 0.41 -22.41 0.19
N SER A 58 -0.42 -21.71 -0.56
CA SER A 58 0.03 -20.58 -1.39
C SER A 58 0.49 -19.39 -0.55
N ILE A 59 -0.20 -19.06 0.56
CA ILE A 59 0.22 -17.95 1.42
C ILE A 59 1.46 -18.31 2.23
N LEU A 60 1.60 -19.57 2.64
CA LEU A 60 2.79 -20.03 3.34
C LEU A 60 4.01 -19.95 2.42
N GLN A 61 3.87 -20.33 1.16
CA GLN A 61 4.94 -20.19 0.16
C GLN A 61 5.29 -18.73 -0.10
N PHE A 62 4.30 -17.87 -0.25
CA PHE A 62 4.49 -16.43 -0.41
C PHE A 62 5.27 -15.84 0.76
N THR A 63 4.88 -16.15 1.99
CA THR A 63 5.55 -15.66 3.21
C THR A 63 6.99 -16.15 3.30
N ALA A 64 7.25 -17.41 2.96
CA ALA A 64 8.59 -17.98 2.96
C ALA A 64 9.52 -17.27 1.96
N GLY A 65 9.00 -16.81 0.83
CA GLY A 65 9.74 -16.06 -0.19
C GLY A 65 9.88 -14.57 0.09
N THR A 66 9.25 -14.06 1.13
CA THR A 66 9.25 -12.63 1.46
C THR A 66 10.54 -12.22 2.15
N PRO A 67 11.20 -11.10 1.73
CA PRO A 67 12.41 -10.63 2.38
C PRO A 67 12.13 -10.04 3.77
N PRO A 68 13.14 -10.05 4.69
CA PRO A 68 13.03 -9.40 6.00
C PRO A 68 13.19 -7.88 5.87
N LEU A 69 12.17 -7.20 5.36
CA LEU A 69 12.16 -5.78 5.05
C LEU A 69 11.33 -5.02 6.11
N SER A 70 11.91 -3.98 6.72
CA SER A 70 11.21 -3.12 7.68
C SER A 70 10.44 -2.03 6.96
N LEU A 71 9.15 -1.93 7.22
CA LEU A 71 8.22 -1.03 6.57
C LEU A 71 7.43 -0.21 7.58
N ASP A 72 6.95 0.96 7.18
CA ASP A 72 6.05 1.76 8.02
C ASP A 72 4.73 1.03 8.22
N ILE A 73 4.04 0.75 7.14
CA ILE A 73 2.78 -0.01 7.12
C ILE A 73 2.80 -0.98 5.94
N PHE A 74 2.30 -2.17 6.15
CA PHE A 74 1.96 -3.08 5.06
C PHE A 74 0.61 -3.76 5.34
N GLY A 75 -0.10 -4.13 4.29
CA GLY A 75 -1.38 -4.80 4.36
C GLY A 75 -1.43 -6.02 3.46
N LEU A 76 -1.91 -7.12 4.02
CA LEU A 76 -2.28 -8.30 3.26
C LEU A 76 -3.77 -8.20 2.92
N ILE A 77 -4.09 -8.20 1.63
CA ILE A 77 -5.45 -8.14 1.11
C ILE A 77 -5.78 -9.51 0.54
N THR A 78 -6.86 -10.13 1.01
CA THR A 78 -7.19 -11.51 0.62
C THR A 78 -8.69 -11.76 0.59
N ASP A 79 -9.11 -12.65 -0.32
CA ASP A 79 -10.45 -13.24 -0.34
C ASP A 79 -10.49 -14.63 0.34
N GLY A 80 -9.39 -15.01 1.01
CA GLY A 80 -9.21 -16.32 1.62
C GLY A 80 -8.50 -17.34 0.72
N THR A 81 -8.39 -17.09 -0.58
CA THR A 81 -7.73 -17.97 -1.56
C THR A 81 -6.55 -17.28 -2.24
N ARG A 82 -6.79 -16.08 -2.72
CA ARG A 82 -5.77 -15.21 -3.36
C ARG A 82 -5.41 -14.07 -2.42
N TYR A 83 -4.26 -13.45 -2.64
CA TYR A 83 -3.79 -12.34 -1.81
C TYR A 83 -2.94 -11.38 -2.63
N GLU A 84 -2.97 -10.14 -2.19
CA GLU A 84 -2.18 -9.04 -2.71
C GLU A 84 -1.51 -8.31 -1.54
N LEU A 85 -0.39 -7.67 -1.80
CA LEU A 85 0.36 -6.91 -0.81
C LEU A 85 0.26 -5.43 -1.11
N LEU A 86 -0.11 -4.66 -0.09
CA LEU A 86 -0.10 -3.20 -0.09
C LEU A 86 1.01 -2.72 0.84
N ILE A 87 1.85 -1.80 0.35
CA ILE A 87 2.86 -1.10 1.16
C ILE A 87 2.45 0.36 1.25
N VAL A 88 2.53 0.93 2.45
CA VAL A 88 2.30 2.35 2.69
C VAL A 88 3.53 2.93 3.38
N GLU A 89 4.20 3.84 2.69
CA GLU A 89 5.30 4.63 3.23
C GLU A 89 4.73 5.94 3.75
N VAL A 90 4.89 6.21 5.04
CA VAL A 90 4.33 7.39 5.70
C VAL A 90 5.42 8.41 5.95
N LYS A 91 5.13 9.67 5.66
CA LYS A 91 6.01 10.81 5.94
C LYS A 91 5.24 11.89 6.72
N LEU A 92 5.99 12.65 7.48
CA LEU A 92 5.50 13.84 8.19
C LEU A 92 6.46 14.99 7.87
N MET A 93 6.27 15.61 6.70
CA MET A 93 7.14 16.68 6.20
C MET A 93 6.31 17.67 5.39
N ASP A 94 6.85 18.86 5.14
CA ASP A 94 6.13 19.92 4.42
C ASP A 94 5.71 19.47 3.02
N SER A 95 6.62 18.78 2.31
CA SER A 95 6.31 18.18 1.01
C SER A 95 7.19 16.97 0.75
N VAL A 96 6.63 15.94 0.09
CA VAL A 96 7.39 14.77 -0.35
C VAL A 96 7.92 15.00 -1.77
N GLY A 97 9.06 14.41 -2.05
CA GLY A 97 9.73 14.52 -3.35
C GLY A 97 10.13 13.16 -3.90
N LEU A 98 10.99 13.22 -4.93
CA LEU A 98 11.46 12.02 -5.63
C LEU A 98 12.20 11.03 -4.69
N THR A 99 12.92 11.54 -3.69
CA THR A 99 13.63 10.67 -2.73
C THR A 99 12.65 9.74 -2.00
N GLN A 100 11.54 10.28 -1.51
CA GLN A 100 10.51 9.50 -0.80
C GLN A 100 9.77 8.55 -1.75
N LEU A 101 9.46 8.99 -2.96
CA LEU A 101 8.85 8.13 -3.98
C LEU A 101 9.78 6.99 -4.37
N SER A 102 11.07 7.25 -4.54
CA SER A 102 12.07 6.22 -4.86
C SER A 102 12.18 5.17 -3.76
N GLN A 103 12.05 5.57 -2.51
CA GLN A 103 12.03 4.67 -1.37
C GLN A 103 10.82 3.72 -1.44
N LEU A 104 9.62 4.24 -1.70
CA LEU A 104 8.41 3.44 -1.91
C LEU A 104 8.58 2.46 -3.07
N ILE A 105 9.06 2.94 -4.22
CA ILE A 105 9.28 2.10 -5.41
C ILE A 105 10.24 0.96 -5.08
N GLY A 106 11.35 1.25 -4.42
CA GLY A 106 12.32 0.25 -4.00
C GLY A 106 11.70 -0.83 -3.11
N TYR A 107 10.92 -0.44 -2.13
CA TYR A 107 10.22 -1.38 -1.25
C TYR A 107 9.19 -2.25 -2.00
N CYS A 108 8.45 -1.67 -2.93
CA CYS A 108 7.50 -2.43 -3.74
C CYS A 108 8.19 -3.46 -4.65
N ILE A 109 9.31 -3.08 -5.27
CA ILE A 109 10.09 -3.99 -6.11
C ILE A 109 10.66 -5.14 -5.29
N VAL A 110 11.31 -4.85 -4.16
CA VAL A 110 11.96 -5.86 -3.31
C VAL A 110 10.93 -6.83 -2.72
N SER A 111 9.75 -6.37 -2.34
CA SER A 111 8.70 -7.19 -1.74
C SER A 111 7.72 -7.82 -2.74
N ASN A 112 7.78 -7.45 -4.02
CA ASN A 112 6.78 -7.76 -5.06
C ASN A 112 5.37 -7.24 -4.71
N ALA A 113 5.25 -6.18 -3.93
CA ALA A 113 3.95 -5.58 -3.62
C ALA A 113 3.30 -4.99 -4.88
N GLN A 114 2.07 -5.35 -5.16
CA GLN A 114 1.30 -4.88 -6.31
C GLN A 114 0.78 -3.46 -6.10
N TYR A 115 0.62 -3.04 -4.86
CA TYR A 115 0.09 -1.73 -4.50
C TYR A 115 1.01 -1.01 -3.54
N GLY A 116 1.26 0.27 -3.79
CA GLY A 116 2.09 1.12 -2.95
C GLY A 116 1.53 2.52 -2.82
N LEU A 117 1.52 3.05 -1.61
CA LEU A 117 1.10 4.41 -1.33
C LEU A 117 2.21 5.17 -0.62
N LEU A 118 2.57 6.33 -1.14
CA LEU A 118 3.34 7.34 -0.41
C LEU A 118 2.35 8.30 0.22
N VAL A 119 2.27 8.30 1.53
CA VAL A 119 1.31 9.11 2.30
C VAL A 119 2.07 10.14 3.11
N ASN A 120 1.85 11.42 2.83
CA ASN A 120 2.40 12.52 3.62
C ASN A 120 1.32 13.07 4.55
N VAL A 121 1.61 13.09 5.84
CA VAL A 121 0.66 13.59 6.86
C VAL A 121 0.62 15.12 6.82
N ASN A 122 -0.57 15.66 6.55
CA ASN A 122 -0.84 17.11 6.48
C ASN A 122 0.11 17.86 5.53
N GLY A 123 0.52 17.21 4.47
CA GLY A 123 1.40 17.77 3.46
C GLY A 123 1.25 17.09 2.13
N ARG A 124 1.60 17.78 1.05
CA ARG A 124 1.43 17.29 -0.33
C ARG A 124 2.79 16.92 -0.94
N GLU A 125 2.76 16.54 -2.18
CA GLU A 125 3.96 16.41 -3.00
C GLU A 125 4.54 17.80 -3.34
N SER A 126 5.86 17.84 -3.56
CA SER A 126 6.53 19.06 -4.00
C SER A 126 6.09 19.44 -5.43
N PRO A 127 6.12 20.74 -5.81
CA PRO A 127 5.82 21.14 -7.18
C PRO A 127 6.70 20.43 -8.22
N ARG A 128 7.96 20.17 -7.89
CA ARG A 128 8.90 19.45 -8.76
C ARG A 128 8.45 17.99 -8.97
N LEU A 129 7.98 17.32 -7.91
CA LEU A 129 7.45 15.95 -8.04
C LEU A 129 6.15 15.94 -8.86
N THR A 130 5.26 16.90 -8.65
CA THR A 130 4.04 17.03 -9.46
C THR A 130 4.37 17.18 -10.95
N GLU A 131 5.33 18.05 -11.28
CA GLU A 131 5.77 18.25 -12.66
C GLU A 131 6.35 16.98 -13.27
N LEU A 132 7.19 16.26 -12.53
CA LEU A 132 7.78 15.00 -12.95
C LEU A 132 6.70 13.94 -13.22
N LEU A 133 5.74 13.78 -12.34
CA LEU A 133 4.67 12.79 -12.48
C LEU A 133 3.69 13.14 -13.59
N ASN A 134 3.46 14.42 -13.87
CA ASN A 134 2.68 14.86 -15.03
C ASN A 134 3.39 14.53 -16.34
N SER A 135 4.72 14.63 -16.37
CA SER A 135 5.54 14.28 -17.54
C SER A 135 5.71 12.78 -17.72
N ARG A 136 5.78 12.04 -16.61
CA ARG A 136 6.08 10.61 -16.57
C ARG A 136 5.12 9.88 -15.64
N PRO A 137 3.82 9.79 -16.00
CA PRO A 137 2.83 9.06 -15.19
C PRO A 137 3.11 7.56 -15.08
N ASP A 138 3.88 7.01 -16.00
CA ASP A 138 4.35 5.62 -15.99
C ASP A 138 5.19 5.28 -14.74
N LEU A 139 5.78 6.27 -14.07
CA LEU A 139 6.52 6.06 -12.82
C LEU A 139 5.65 5.54 -11.67
N LEU A 140 4.34 5.70 -11.76
CA LEU A 140 3.36 5.21 -10.78
C LEU A 140 2.62 3.95 -11.26
N HIS A 141 2.99 3.40 -12.42
CA HIS A 141 2.47 2.14 -12.96
C HIS A 141 3.63 1.36 -13.58
N ILE A 142 4.29 0.54 -12.77
CA ILE A 142 5.52 -0.15 -13.16
C ILE A 142 5.19 -1.60 -13.52
N VAL A 143 5.49 -1.98 -14.76
CA VAL A 143 5.38 -3.37 -15.22
C VAL A 143 6.78 -3.96 -15.25
N ARG A 144 6.98 -5.08 -14.58
CA ARG A 144 8.28 -5.71 -14.41
C ARG A 144 8.20 -7.19 -14.73
N GLU A 145 9.14 -7.69 -15.51
CA GLU A 145 9.31 -9.11 -15.74
C GLU A 145 10.12 -9.75 -14.61
N THR A 146 9.66 -10.89 -14.13
CA THR A 146 10.34 -11.66 -13.09
C THR A 146 11.21 -12.75 -13.71
N SER A 147 12.06 -13.41 -12.90
CA SER A 147 13.00 -14.44 -13.36
C SER A 147 12.34 -15.67 -14.01
N ASP A 148 11.07 -15.92 -13.72
CA ASP A 148 10.27 -17.01 -14.31
C ASP A 148 9.44 -16.57 -15.53
N ALA A 149 9.76 -15.40 -16.10
CA ALA A 149 9.06 -14.77 -17.23
C ALA A 149 7.61 -14.37 -16.94
N SER A 150 7.18 -14.36 -15.68
CA SER A 150 5.91 -13.74 -15.29
C SER A 150 6.06 -12.23 -15.13
N HIS A 151 4.94 -11.53 -15.09
CA HIS A 151 4.93 -10.08 -14.91
C HIS A 151 4.34 -9.70 -13.56
N VAL A 152 4.98 -8.73 -12.91
CA VAL A 152 4.46 -8.07 -11.71
C VAL A 152 4.14 -6.63 -12.07
N ILE A 153 2.93 -6.20 -11.72
CA ILE A 153 2.48 -4.82 -11.93
C ILE A 153 2.44 -4.14 -10.57
N HIS A 154 3.16 -3.01 -10.46
CA HIS A 154 3.13 -2.17 -9.28
C HIS A 154 2.31 -0.93 -9.57
N ASN A 155 1.16 -0.81 -8.94
CA ASN A 155 0.32 0.38 -8.99
C ASN A 155 0.60 1.24 -7.77
N LEU A 156 1.04 2.47 -7.98
CA LEU A 156 1.49 3.37 -6.94
C LEU A 156 0.64 4.64 -6.90
N GLY A 157 0.56 5.23 -5.73
CA GLY A 157 -0.11 6.51 -5.52
C GLY A 157 0.65 7.39 -4.53
N VAL A 158 0.46 8.70 -4.66
CA VAL A 158 0.96 9.71 -3.73
C VAL A 158 -0.27 10.43 -3.17
N MET A 159 -0.41 10.43 -1.85
CA MET A 159 -1.61 10.96 -1.18
C MET A 159 -1.22 11.78 0.04
N GLU A 160 -2.11 12.64 0.48
CA GLU A 160 -2.02 13.34 1.74
C GLU A 160 -2.97 12.71 2.76
N TRP A 161 -2.49 12.42 3.96
CA TRP A 161 -3.34 12.11 5.09
C TRP A 161 -3.74 13.42 5.78
N ASP A 162 -5.02 13.78 5.68
CA ASP A 162 -5.58 14.90 6.44
C ASP A 162 -5.99 14.39 7.82
N SER A 163 -5.20 14.73 8.83
CA SER A 163 -5.43 14.27 10.20
C SER A 163 -6.66 14.91 10.85
N GLU A 164 -7.10 16.06 10.37
CA GLU A 164 -8.28 16.76 10.89
C GLU A 164 -9.56 16.07 10.45
N THR A 165 -9.69 15.77 9.16
CA THR A 165 -10.85 15.06 8.60
C THR A 165 -10.71 13.55 8.64
N GLN A 166 -9.53 13.04 8.96
CA GLN A 166 -9.17 11.60 8.92
C GLN A 166 -9.50 10.97 7.56
N ASN A 167 -8.97 11.56 6.51
CA ASN A 167 -9.20 11.11 5.14
C ASN A 167 -7.92 11.16 4.31
N LEU A 168 -7.84 10.31 3.29
CA LEU A 168 -6.80 10.37 2.27
C LEU A 168 -7.24 11.27 1.13
N LEU A 169 -6.48 12.32 0.92
CA LEU A 169 -6.68 13.26 -0.17
C LEU A 169 -5.79 12.85 -1.36
N TYR A 170 -6.34 12.89 -2.54
CA TYR A 170 -5.65 12.44 -3.74
C TYR A 170 -4.79 13.53 -4.37
N THR A 171 -3.82 13.08 -5.17
CA THR A 171 -3.11 13.93 -6.12
C THR A 171 -3.76 13.84 -7.50
N ALA A 172 -3.46 14.80 -8.37
CA ALA A 172 -4.05 14.84 -9.71
C ALA A 172 -3.44 13.83 -10.69
N CYS A 173 -2.39 13.10 -10.30
CA CYS A 173 -1.66 12.21 -11.19
C CYS A 173 -1.41 10.84 -10.54
N GLY A 174 -1.12 9.84 -11.37
CA GLY A 174 -0.78 8.50 -10.96
C GLY A 174 -1.88 7.46 -11.20
N SER A 175 -1.55 6.18 -10.98
CA SER A 175 -2.49 5.08 -11.19
C SER A 175 -3.41 4.85 -9.99
N LEU A 176 -2.99 5.22 -8.78
CA LEU A 176 -3.80 5.18 -7.56
C LEU A 176 -4.02 6.60 -7.04
N ARG A 177 -4.93 7.34 -7.68
CA ARG A 177 -5.24 8.72 -7.28
C ARG A 177 -6.15 8.79 -6.06
N THR A 178 -7.00 7.76 -5.87
CA THR A 178 -7.96 7.67 -4.76
C THR A 178 -8.02 6.24 -4.23
N VAL A 179 -8.55 6.06 -3.02
CA VAL A 179 -8.85 4.73 -2.49
C VAL A 179 -9.89 4.01 -3.34
N SER A 180 -10.83 4.75 -3.96
CA SER A 180 -11.79 4.19 -4.91
C SER A 180 -11.10 3.57 -6.14
N GLU A 181 -10.06 4.18 -6.67
CA GLU A 181 -9.27 3.61 -7.77
C GLU A 181 -8.48 2.37 -7.33
N LEU A 182 -7.95 2.37 -6.11
CA LEU A 182 -7.36 1.17 -5.52
C LEU A 182 -8.39 0.03 -5.46
N CYS A 183 -9.60 0.30 -5.02
CA CYS A 183 -10.67 -0.69 -4.97
C CYS A 183 -11.06 -1.20 -6.36
N LYS A 184 -11.08 -0.36 -7.38
CA LYS A 184 -11.33 -0.79 -8.77
C LYS A 184 -10.25 -1.76 -9.27
N LYS A 185 -8.99 -1.49 -8.96
CA LYS A 185 -7.89 -2.38 -9.30
C LYS A 185 -7.98 -3.71 -8.57
N LEU A 186 -8.34 -3.69 -7.30
CA LEU A 186 -8.58 -4.90 -6.52
C LEU A 186 -9.77 -5.70 -7.07
N GLU A 187 -10.83 -5.04 -7.50
CA GLU A 187 -11.97 -5.68 -8.14
C GLU A 187 -11.55 -6.44 -9.41
N GLU A 188 -10.75 -5.83 -10.27
CA GLU A 188 -10.21 -6.48 -11.47
C GLU A 188 -9.34 -7.68 -11.13
N GLN A 189 -8.56 -7.59 -10.06
CA GLN A 189 -7.59 -8.61 -9.66
C GLN A 189 -8.26 -9.83 -8.98
N PHE A 190 -9.34 -9.61 -8.23
CA PHE A 190 -10.01 -10.64 -7.43
C PHE A 190 -11.28 -11.22 -8.06
N ARG A 191 -11.65 -10.79 -9.25
CA ARG A 191 -12.77 -11.37 -10.01
C ARG A 191 -12.47 -12.72 -10.59
#